data_16bb9632d6c1c11e344d77327f0d23df
#
_entry.id   16bb9632d6c1c11e344d77327f0d23df
#
_cell.length_a   1.000
_cell.length_b   1.000
_cell.length_c   1.000
_cell.angle_alpha   90.00
_cell.angle_beta   90.00
_cell.angle_gamma   90.00
#
_symmetry.space_group_name_H-M   'P 1'
#
loop_
_entity.id
_entity.type
_entity.pdbx_description
1 polymer ?
#
loop_
_entity_poly.entity_id
_entity_poly.type
_entity_poly.pdbx_seq_one_letter_code
_entity_poly.pdbx_strand_id
1 'polypeptide(L)'
;MRVLMSIGGPSVFETDAAADEIAVGTANGVVWLHREGRGEPWRVTARALAGRHVSNLAEDPETGRLYVGIHGDGVHGSDDGGRTWQRKDRGMPHANIYSMAVVRDANGVRVYAGTEPAHLYVSRDHGETWEELESLRSVPTVGKWMFPAPPGIAHVKHITFDPRSADTIYASIEVGAALKSIDGGKTWRQLSGFDDDVHRMMVTAARPDSVFMGTGIGVYKSGDAGETWEQLTDRSARIAYPDQVIIHPEQPDTVFMAGAICGPGSWRESKTADARVARSRDAGKSWEYLDGGLPSHIHGNIEGFTFAVWPGGSQLFAGTTDGDVFLSEDEGETWSTIAQRIGAVSKGGHYVMLPLEGALAGASAP
;
A
#
# COMPACT_ATOMS: atom_id res chain seq x y z
N MET A 1 4.20 -19.70 6.81
CA MET A 1 3.08 -18.73 6.63
C MET A 1 3.50 -17.65 5.65
N ARG A 2 2.63 -17.28 4.69
CA ARG A 2 2.94 -16.26 3.68
C ARG A 2 2.26 -14.94 4.00
N VAL A 3 2.96 -13.82 3.76
CA VAL A 3 2.40 -12.47 3.71
C VAL A 3 2.70 -11.82 2.37
N LEU A 4 1.99 -10.74 2.05
CA LEU A 4 2.13 -10.01 0.81
C LEU A 4 2.65 -8.60 1.11
N MET A 5 3.52 -8.08 0.27
CA MET A 5 3.96 -6.69 0.33
C MET A 5 3.80 -6.04 -1.04
N SER A 6 3.01 -5.00 -1.09
CA SER A 6 2.84 -4.16 -2.27
C SER A 6 2.31 -2.78 -1.84
N ILE A 7 2.35 -1.82 -2.74
CA ILE A 7 2.03 -0.45 -2.41
C ILE A 7 0.54 -0.23 -2.18
N GLY A 8 -0.29 -0.73 -3.07
CA GLY A 8 -1.73 -0.48 -3.07
C GLY A 8 -2.57 -1.67 -2.60
N GLY A 9 -1.94 -2.72 -2.05
CA GLY A 9 -2.59 -3.90 -1.50
C GLY A 9 -2.80 -3.84 0.02
N PRO A 10 -3.32 -4.94 0.62
CA PRO A 10 -3.38 -5.11 2.06
C PRO A 10 -2.01 -4.96 2.72
N SER A 11 -1.97 -4.37 3.90
CA SER A 11 -0.73 -4.12 4.63
C SER A 11 -0.72 -4.68 6.06
N VAL A 12 -1.85 -5.18 6.55
CA VAL A 12 -1.96 -5.82 7.87
C VAL A 12 -2.45 -7.24 7.68
N PHE A 13 -1.75 -8.19 8.29
CA PHE A 13 -2.05 -9.62 8.26
C PHE A 13 -2.11 -10.15 9.68
N GLU A 14 -3.29 -10.60 10.11
CA GLU A 14 -3.46 -11.36 11.33
C GLU A 14 -3.20 -12.83 11.01
N THR A 15 -2.24 -13.43 11.72
CA THR A 15 -1.71 -14.76 11.40
C THR A 15 -1.64 -15.63 12.65
N ASP A 16 -1.40 -16.93 12.48
CA ASP A 16 -1.25 -17.85 13.63
C ASP A 16 0.21 -17.95 14.11
N ALA A 17 1.16 -17.53 13.27
CA ALA A 17 2.60 -17.62 13.54
C ALA A 17 3.37 -16.63 12.67
N ALA A 18 4.67 -16.48 12.97
CA ALA A 18 5.59 -15.68 12.15
C ALA A 18 5.56 -16.12 10.68
N ALA A 19 5.59 -15.14 9.78
CA ALA A 19 5.75 -15.42 8.37
C ALA A 19 7.17 -15.96 8.08
N ASP A 20 7.22 -17.00 7.28
CA ASP A 20 8.43 -17.60 6.71
C ASP A 20 8.55 -17.38 5.20
N GLU A 21 7.49 -16.85 4.60
CA GLU A 21 7.43 -16.46 3.19
C GLU A 21 6.81 -15.07 3.02
N ILE A 22 7.39 -14.26 2.15
CA ILE A 22 6.80 -13.00 1.69
C ILE A 22 6.85 -12.90 0.17
N ALA A 23 5.72 -12.57 -0.44
CA ALA A 23 5.63 -12.20 -1.84
C ALA A 23 5.66 -10.67 -1.98
N VAL A 24 6.61 -10.16 -2.75
CA VAL A 24 6.86 -8.73 -2.94
C VAL A 24 6.52 -8.33 -4.35
N GLY A 25 5.56 -7.40 -4.51
CA GLY A 25 5.27 -6.74 -5.78
C GLY A 25 6.32 -5.69 -6.10
N THR A 26 6.90 -5.78 -7.27
CA THR A 26 7.98 -4.86 -7.71
C THR A 26 7.71 -4.31 -9.11
N ALA A 27 8.45 -3.27 -9.49
CA ALA A 27 8.44 -2.75 -10.86
C ALA A 27 8.96 -3.77 -11.92
N ASN A 28 9.42 -4.94 -11.47
CA ASN A 28 9.89 -6.03 -12.35
C ASN A 28 9.31 -7.40 -11.96
N GLY A 29 8.02 -7.43 -11.67
CA GLY A 29 7.30 -8.66 -11.33
C GLY A 29 7.13 -8.90 -9.85
N VAL A 30 6.80 -10.14 -9.49
CA VAL A 30 6.67 -10.60 -8.11
C VAL A 30 7.92 -11.39 -7.72
N VAL A 31 8.43 -11.12 -6.53
CA VAL A 31 9.59 -11.82 -5.95
C VAL A 31 9.17 -12.51 -4.65
N TRP A 32 9.43 -13.80 -4.54
CA TRP A 32 9.21 -14.55 -3.31
C TRP A 32 10.51 -14.63 -2.52
N LEU A 33 10.43 -14.26 -1.25
CA LEU A 33 11.48 -14.47 -0.26
C LEU A 33 10.98 -15.51 0.73
N HIS A 34 11.82 -16.45 1.08
CA HIS A 34 11.54 -17.52 2.05
C HIS A 34 12.71 -17.72 2.98
N ARG A 35 12.41 -18.19 4.21
CA ARG A 35 13.39 -18.71 5.18
C ARG A 35 12.89 -20.03 5.77
N GLU A 36 13.79 -20.93 6.10
CA GLU A 36 13.45 -22.25 6.66
C GLU A 36 12.96 -22.20 8.12
N GLY A 37 13.23 -21.10 8.82
CA GLY A 37 12.81 -20.90 10.21
C GLY A 37 13.28 -19.57 10.78
N ARG A 38 12.83 -19.27 11.99
CA ARG A 38 13.22 -18.03 12.67
C ARG A 38 14.72 -18.02 12.95
N GLY A 39 15.39 -16.93 12.58
CA GLY A 39 16.85 -16.78 12.68
C GLY A 39 17.62 -17.29 11.45
N GLU A 40 16.96 -18.03 10.56
CA GLU A 40 17.59 -18.45 9.31
C GLU A 40 17.56 -17.32 8.26
N PRO A 41 18.53 -17.29 7.33
CA PRO A 41 18.60 -16.24 6.32
C PRO A 41 17.45 -16.34 5.32
N TRP A 42 16.88 -15.18 4.98
CA TRP A 42 15.93 -15.05 3.90
C TRP A 42 16.61 -15.20 2.53
N ARG A 43 15.94 -15.87 1.60
CA ARG A 43 16.45 -16.09 0.25
C ARG A 43 15.37 -15.87 -0.79
N VAL A 44 15.73 -15.33 -1.94
CA VAL A 44 14.85 -15.31 -3.12
C VAL A 44 14.67 -16.74 -3.61
N THR A 45 13.44 -17.23 -3.57
CA THR A 45 13.10 -18.62 -3.98
C THR A 45 12.41 -18.67 -5.34
N ALA A 46 11.68 -17.62 -5.72
CA ALA A 46 10.99 -17.55 -7.00
C ALA A 46 10.84 -16.12 -7.51
N ARG A 47 10.63 -16.00 -8.82
CA ARG A 47 10.23 -14.78 -9.52
C ARG A 47 9.18 -15.12 -10.55
N ALA A 48 8.18 -14.24 -10.70
CA ALA A 48 7.17 -14.34 -11.75
C ALA A 48 6.87 -12.98 -12.36
N LEU A 49 6.22 -12.97 -13.51
CA LEU A 49 5.79 -11.76 -14.21
C LEU A 49 6.96 -10.79 -14.49
N ALA A 50 8.12 -11.33 -14.83
CA ALA A 50 9.32 -10.52 -15.14
C ALA A 50 9.01 -9.49 -16.25
N GLY A 51 9.52 -8.27 -16.07
CA GLY A 51 9.26 -7.15 -16.97
C GLY A 51 7.88 -6.50 -16.79
N ARG A 52 7.08 -6.93 -15.80
CA ARG A 52 5.77 -6.36 -15.48
C ARG A 52 5.85 -5.53 -14.21
N HIS A 53 5.27 -4.33 -14.23
CA HIS A 53 5.20 -3.51 -13.02
C HIS A 53 4.01 -3.95 -12.17
N VAL A 54 4.29 -4.74 -11.13
CA VAL A 54 3.30 -5.22 -10.16
C VAL A 54 3.16 -4.21 -9.04
N SER A 55 2.09 -3.42 -9.06
CA SER A 55 1.79 -2.40 -8.05
C SER A 55 0.99 -2.95 -6.87
N ASN A 56 0.30 -4.08 -7.07
CA ASN A 56 -0.60 -4.64 -6.05
C ASN A 56 -0.51 -6.16 -5.99
N LEU A 57 -0.62 -6.66 -4.76
CA LEU A 57 -0.83 -8.06 -4.42
C LEU A 57 -2.01 -8.16 -3.46
N ALA A 58 -2.90 -9.10 -3.70
CA ALA A 58 -3.99 -9.44 -2.80
C ALA A 58 -4.27 -10.95 -2.85
N GLU A 59 -4.91 -11.48 -1.82
CA GLU A 59 -5.33 -12.89 -1.74
C GLU A 59 -6.81 -12.98 -1.41
N ASP A 60 -7.49 -13.86 -2.11
CA ASP A 60 -8.88 -14.21 -1.84
C ASP A 60 -8.91 -15.20 -0.66
N PRO A 61 -9.53 -14.85 0.47
CA PRO A 61 -9.50 -15.69 1.68
C PRO A 61 -10.37 -16.96 1.56
N GLU A 62 -11.22 -17.09 0.54
CA GLU A 62 -12.05 -18.28 0.32
C GLU A 62 -11.40 -19.28 -0.61
N THR A 63 -10.79 -18.79 -1.70
CA THR A 63 -10.23 -19.64 -2.75
C THR A 63 -8.72 -19.81 -2.64
N GLY A 64 -8.04 -18.93 -1.90
CA GLY A 64 -6.58 -18.84 -1.89
C GLY A 64 -5.98 -18.29 -3.19
N ARG A 65 -6.82 -17.78 -4.10
CA ARG A 65 -6.38 -17.15 -5.34
C ARG A 65 -5.57 -15.90 -5.04
N LEU A 66 -4.38 -15.84 -5.60
CA LEU A 66 -3.58 -14.61 -5.58
C LEU A 66 -3.98 -13.72 -6.74
N TYR A 67 -4.11 -12.43 -6.48
CA TYR A 67 -4.26 -11.40 -7.50
C TYR A 67 -3.04 -10.51 -7.57
N VAL A 68 -2.70 -10.08 -8.76
CA VAL A 68 -1.77 -8.98 -9.02
C VAL A 68 -2.45 -7.91 -9.86
N GLY A 69 -2.29 -6.67 -9.44
CA GLY A 69 -2.58 -5.49 -10.26
C GLY A 69 -1.31 -5.05 -10.97
N ILE A 70 -1.35 -4.98 -12.28
CA ILE A 70 -0.20 -4.64 -13.11
C ILE A 70 -0.43 -3.29 -13.78
N HIS A 71 0.55 -2.41 -13.70
CA HIS A 71 0.50 -1.14 -14.43
C HIS A 71 0.65 -1.40 -15.93
N GLY A 72 -0.37 -1.04 -16.70
CA GLY A 72 -0.42 -1.24 -18.15
C GLY A 72 -0.89 -2.62 -18.62
N ASP A 73 -1.21 -3.58 -17.71
CA ASP A 73 -1.59 -4.94 -18.12
C ASP A 73 -2.76 -5.55 -17.32
N GLY A 74 -3.49 -4.75 -16.55
CA GLY A 74 -4.70 -5.16 -15.88
C GLY A 74 -4.48 -6.06 -14.66
N VAL A 75 -5.50 -6.85 -14.31
CA VAL A 75 -5.48 -7.80 -13.19
C VAL A 75 -5.14 -9.19 -13.69
N HIS A 76 -4.24 -9.88 -13.02
CA HIS A 76 -3.97 -11.30 -13.21
C HIS A 76 -4.25 -12.08 -11.91
N GLY A 77 -4.69 -13.32 -12.05
CA GLY A 77 -4.96 -14.24 -10.96
C GLY A 77 -4.12 -15.51 -11.07
N SER A 78 -3.77 -16.08 -9.93
CA SER A 78 -3.08 -17.37 -9.81
C SER A 78 -3.80 -18.26 -8.82
N ASP A 79 -4.09 -19.51 -9.21
CA ASP A 79 -4.73 -20.53 -8.38
C ASP A 79 -3.73 -21.56 -7.85
N ASP A 80 -2.43 -21.40 -8.14
CA ASP A 80 -1.38 -22.35 -7.82
C ASP A 80 -0.23 -21.75 -6.97
N GLY A 81 -0.56 -20.72 -6.19
CA GLY A 81 0.38 -20.03 -5.29
C GLY A 81 1.37 -19.13 -6.01
N GLY A 82 1.03 -18.62 -7.20
CA GLY A 82 1.85 -17.68 -7.95
C GLY A 82 2.82 -18.33 -8.94
N ARG A 83 2.66 -19.62 -9.22
CA ARG A 83 3.48 -20.34 -10.22
C ARG A 83 3.06 -20.00 -11.64
N THR A 84 1.75 -19.94 -11.89
CA THR A 84 1.17 -19.53 -13.16
C THR A 84 0.15 -18.41 -12.97
N TRP A 85 0.00 -17.55 -13.96
CA TRP A 85 -0.85 -16.37 -13.91
C TRP A 85 -1.72 -16.28 -15.15
N GLN A 86 -2.98 -15.96 -14.95
CA GLN A 86 -3.96 -15.75 -16.02
C GLN A 86 -4.56 -14.36 -15.89
N ARG A 87 -4.78 -13.71 -17.01
CA ARG A 87 -5.46 -12.41 -17.05
C ARG A 87 -6.91 -12.54 -16.56
N LYS A 88 -7.31 -11.67 -15.64
CA LYS A 88 -8.59 -11.69 -14.92
C LYS A 88 -9.18 -10.27 -14.85
N ASP A 89 -9.31 -9.61 -15.97
CA ASP A 89 -9.79 -8.22 -16.06
C ASP A 89 -11.00 -8.06 -17.00
N ARG A 90 -11.79 -9.10 -17.22
CA ARG A 90 -12.98 -9.04 -18.05
C ARG A 90 -14.00 -8.05 -17.50
N GLY A 91 -14.31 -7.01 -18.27
CA GLY A 91 -15.17 -5.89 -17.86
C GLY A 91 -14.41 -4.64 -17.45
N MET A 92 -13.06 -4.68 -17.41
CA MET A 92 -12.21 -3.52 -17.08
C MET A 92 -11.52 -3.00 -18.35
N PRO A 93 -11.91 -1.84 -18.89
CA PRO A 93 -11.20 -1.24 -20.02
C PRO A 93 -9.89 -0.54 -19.63
N HIS A 94 -9.67 -0.27 -18.34
CA HIS A 94 -8.48 0.42 -17.84
C HIS A 94 -7.45 -0.58 -17.32
N ALA A 95 -6.25 -0.52 -17.86
CA ALA A 95 -5.20 -1.51 -17.60
C ALA A 95 -4.17 -1.08 -16.54
N ASN A 96 -4.17 0.21 -16.14
CA ASN A 96 -3.27 0.69 -15.08
C ASN A 96 -3.90 0.46 -13.72
N ILE A 97 -3.52 -0.62 -13.02
CA ILE A 97 -4.05 -0.94 -11.69
C ILE A 97 -3.15 -0.31 -10.63
N TYR A 98 -3.73 0.55 -9.79
CA TYR A 98 -3.01 1.28 -8.72
C TYR A 98 -3.30 0.77 -7.32
N SER A 99 -4.49 0.23 -7.09
CA SER A 99 -4.86 -0.34 -5.80
C SER A 99 -5.74 -1.56 -5.95
N MET A 100 -5.62 -2.49 -5.02
CA MET A 100 -6.51 -3.64 -4.89
C MET A 100 -6.84 -3.88 -3.41
N ALA A 101 -8.07 -4.27 -3.16
CA ALA A 101 -8.52 -4.65 -1.83
C ALA A 101 -9.49 -5.83 -1.92
N VAL A 102 -9.47 -6.67 -0.89
CA VAL A 102 -10.39 -7.80 -0.77
C VAL A 102 -11.14 -7.66 0.53
N VAL A 103 -12.45 -7.82 0.49
CA VAL A 103 -13.29 -7.85 1.66
C VAL A 103 -14.22 -9.05 1.60
N ARG A 104 -14.46 -9.67 2.76
CA ARG A 104 -15.38 -10.77 2.93
C ARG A 104 -16.47 -10.37 3.90
N ASP A 105 -17.71 -10.69 3.56
CA ASP A 105 -18.87 -10.57 4.43
C ASP A 105 -19.80 -11.79 4.29
N ALA A 106 -21.02 -11.69 4.84
CA ALA A 106 -22.02 -12.76 4.74
C ALA A 106 -22.48 -13.07 3.30
N ASN A 107 -22.22 -12.18 2.34
CA ASN A 107 -22.58 -12.32 0.93
C ASN A 107 -21.44 -12.89 0.07
N GLY A 108 -20.30 -13.22 0.68
CA GLY A 108 -19.12 -13.76 0.03
C GLY A 108 -17.98 -12.74 -0.11
N VAL A 109 -17.03 -13.06 -0.99
CA VAL A 109 -15.85 -12.24 -1.25
C VAL A 109 -16.14 -11.20 -2.34
N ARG A 110 -15.68 -9.98 -2.11
CA ARG A 110 -15.63 -8.91 -3.11
C ARG A 110 -14.18 -8.46 -3.28
N VAL A 111 -13.73 -8.42 -4.52
CA VAL A 111 -12.41 -7.92 -4.89
C VAL A 111 -12.58 -6.57 -5.57
N TYR A 112 -11.84 -5.57 -5.11
CA TYR A 112 -11.88 -4.22 -5.66
C TYR A 112 -10.55 -3.90 -6.35
N ALA A 113 -10.64 -3.12 -7.43
CA ALA A 113 -9.48 -2.62 -8.16
C ALA A 113 -9.66 -1.13 -8.49
N GLY A 114 -8.72 -0.32 -8.06
CA GLY A 114 -8.62 1.09 -8.39
C GLY A 114 -7.60 1.32 -9.50
N THR A 115 -7.93 2.19 -10.44
CA THR A 115 -7.13 2.39 -11.66
C THR A 115 -6.63 3.82 -11.85
N GLU A 116 -5.75 3.97 -12.82
CA GLU A 116 -5.44 5.22 -13.53
C GLU A 116 -5.94 5.10 -14.99
N PRO A 117 -6.78 6.02 -15.50
CA PRO A 117 -7.47 7.07 -14.75
C PRO A 117 -8.29 6.55 -13.57
N ALA A 118 -8.67 7.47 -12.64
CA ALA A 118 -9.37 7.13 -11.41
C ALA A 118 -10.76 6.54 -11.66
N HIS A 119 -10.83 5.22 -11.74
CA HIS A 119 -12.03 4.40 -11.76
C HIS A 119 -11.94 3.35 -10.68
N LEU A 120 -13.07 2.89 -10.17
CA LEU A 120 -13.15 1.83 -9.17
C LEU A 120 -13.99 0.69 -9.72
N TYR A 121 -13.44 -0.51 -9.68
CA TYR A 121 -14.09 -1.73 -10.13
C TYR A 121 -14.30 -2.68 -8.96
N VAL A 122 -15.36 -3.49 -9.05
CA VAL A 122 -15.64 -4.58 -8.09
C VAL A 122 -15.92 -5.87 -8.84
N SER A 123 -15.33 -6.95 -8.36
CA SER A 123 -15.68 -8.32 -8.74
C SER A 123 -16.37 -9.01 -7.57
N ARG A 124 -17.45 -9.76 -7.86
CA ARG A 124 -18.22 -10.57 -6.91
C ARG A 124 -18.17 -12.07 -7.24
N ASP A 125 -17.30 -12.44 -8.17
CA ASP A 125 -17.12 -13.79 -8.68
C ASP A 125 -15.64 -14.20 -8.71
N HIS A 126 -14.92 -13.82 -7.64
CA HIS A 126 -13.51 -14.16 -7.46
C HIS A 126 -12.62 -13.68 -8.63
N GLY A 127 -12.88 -12.47 -9.16
CA GLY A 127 -12.07 -11.85 -10.21
C GLY A 127 -12.37 -12.31 -11.63
N GLU A 128 -13.42 -13.12 -11.87
CA GLU A 128 -13.76 -13.58 -13.22
C GLU A 128 -14.36 -12.47 -14.06
N THR A 129 -15.20 -11.61 -13.46
CA THR A 129 -15.77 -10.43 -14.09
C THR A 129 -15.74 -9.22 -13.17
N TRP A 130 -15.70 -8.04 -13.78
CA TRP A 130 -15.61 -6.76 -13.07
C TRP A 130 -16.71 -5.81 -13.54
N GLU A 131 -17.28 -5.09 -12.59
CA GLU A 131 -18.27 -4.04 -12.76
C GLU A 131 -17.68 -2.73 -12.28
N GLU A 132 -17.84 -1.65 -13.04
CA GLU A 132 -17.41 -0.32 -12.60
C GLU A 132 -18.41 0.26 -11.59
N LEU A 133 -17.91 0.82 -10.50
CA LEU A 133 -18.66 1.68 -9.59
C LEU A 133 -18.61 3.13 -10.10
N GLU A 134 -19.34 3.42 -11.19
CA GLU A 134 -19.33 4.72 -11.90
C GLU A 134 -19.64 5.90 -10.97
N SER A 135 -20.43 5.66 -9.92
CA SER A 135 -20.80 6.64 -8.89
C SER A 135 -19.59 7.30 -8.20
N LEU A 136 -18.41 6.64 -8.16
CA LEU A 136 -17.19 7.24 -7.63
C LEU A 136 -16.90 8.60 -8.29
N ARG A 137 -17.16 8.69 -9.59
CA ARG A 137 -16.92 9.89 -10.40
C ARG A 137 -18.10 10.88 -10.44
N SER A 138 -19.12 10.65 -9.61
CA SER A 138 -20.27 11.55 -9.51
C SER A 138 -20.08 12.67 -8.47
N VAL A 139 -18.94 12.68 -7.74
CA VAL A 139 -18.65 13.74 -6.77
C VAL A 139 -18.29 15.05 -7.48
N PRO A 140 -18.67 16.23 -6.90
CA PRO A 140 -18.49 17.52 -7.58
C PRO A 140 -17.05 17.91 -7.90
N THR A 141 -16.09 17.28 -7.23
CA THR A 141 -14.65 17.63 -7.35
C THR A 141 -13.92 16.80 -8.39
N VAL A 142 -14.56 15.82 -9.05
CA VAL A 142 -13.92 14.93 -10.03
C VAL A 142 -13.10 15.67 -11.10
N GLY A 143 -13.57 16.83 -11.55
CA GLY A 143 -12.86 17.66 -12.53
C GLY A 143 -11.60 18.37 -12.01
N LYS A 144 -11.30 18.26 -10.72
CA LYS A 144 -10.11 18.82 -10.07
C LYS A 144 -9.05 17.75 -9.75
N TRP A 145 -9.41 16.46 -9.89
CA TRP A 145 -8.49 15.38 -9.61
C TRP A 145 -7.36 15.35 -10.62
N MET A 146 -6.16 15.28 -10.13
CA MET A 146 -4.96 15.27 -10.96
C MET A 146 -3.84 14.48 -10.28
N PHE A 147 -2.75 14.26 -10.98
CA PHE A 147 -1.48 13.82 -10.41
C PHE A 147 -0.38 14.77 -10.90
N PRO A 148 0.50 15.30 -10.03
CA PRO A 148 1.45 16.36 -10.43
C PRO A 148 2.58 15.89 -11.33
N ALA A 149 2.83 14.57 -11.42
CA ALA A 149 3.81 14.01 -12.35
C ALA A 149 3.15 13.62 -13.69
N PRO A 150 3.88 13.70 -14.83
CA PRO A 150 3.38 13.21 -16.10
C PRO A 150 2.92 11.74 -16.03
N PRO A 151 1.80 11.38 -16.63
CA PRO A 151 0.96 12.16 -17.56
C PRO A 151 -0.07 13.09 -16.92
N GLY A 152 -0.07 13.30 -15.63
CA GLY A 152 -1.00 14.21 -14.93
C GLY A 152 -2.37 13.60 -14.64
N ILE A 153 -2.49 12.28 -14.68
CA ILE A 153 -3.76 11.56 -14.57
C ILE A 153 -3.94 11.07 -13.13
N ALA A 154 -5.07 11.44 -12.51
CA ALA A 154 -5.43 10.99 -11.18
C ALA A 154 -5.72 9.48 -11.15
N HIS A 155 -5.46 8.86 -10.00
CA HIS A 155 -5.69 7.42 -9.80
C HIS A 155 -6.26 7.13 -8.41
N VAL A 156 -6.92 5.99 -8.29
CA VAL A 156 -7.39 5.47 -6.99
C VAL A 156 -6.20 4.82 -6.28
N LYS A 157 -5.61 5.54 -5.33
CA LYS A 157 -4.37 5.17 -4.64
C LYS A 157 -4.54 4.05 -3.64
N HIS A 158 -5.62 4.10 -2.85
CA HIS A 158 -5.86 3.14 -1.79
C HIS A 158 -7.36 2.93 -1.55
N ILE A 159 -7.71 1.71 -1.14
CA ILE A 159 -9.08 1.29 -0.81
C ILE A 159 -9.02 0.61 0.56
N THR A 160 -9.87 1.02 1.49
CA THR A 160 -10.04 0.35 2.77
C THR A 160 -11.51 0.31 3.20
N PHE A 161 -11.83 -0.55 4.15
CA PHE A 161 -13.20 -0.81 4.60
C PHE A 161 -13.34 -0.51 6.09
N ASP A 162 -14.54 -0.09 6.49
CA ASP A 162 -14.91 -0.12 7.90
C ASP A 162 -15.08 -1.60 8.32
N PRO A 163 -14.36 -2.05 9.34
CA PRO A 163 -14.43 -3.46 9.76
C PRO A 163 -15.81 -3.89 10.27
N ARG A 164 -16.72 -2.95 10.56
CA ARG A 164 -18.11 -3.22 10.93
C ARG A 164 -19.01 -3.50 9.74
N SER A 165 -18.62 -3.03 8.54
CA SER A 165 -19.47 -3.12 7.34
C SER A 165 -18.64 -3.07 6.07
N ALA A 166 -18.63 -4.14 5.32
CA ALA A 166 -18.01 -4.21 4.00
C ALA A 166 -18.64 -3.27 2.95
N ASP A 167 -19.79 -2.66 3.27
CA ASP A 167 -20.42 -1.63 2.43
C ASP A 167 -19.94 -0.21 2.76
N THR A 168 -19.21 -0.04 3.87
CA THR A 168 -18.55 1.22 4.18
C THR A 168 -17.12 1.19 3.64
N ILE A 169 -16.91 1.95 2.56
CA ILE A 169 -15.68 1.97 1.77
C ILE A 169 -15.06 3.34 1.87
N TYR A 170 -13.76 3.38 2.11
CA TYR A 170 -12.94 4.59 1.95
C TYR A 170 -12.03 4.40 0.72
N ALA A 171 -12.00 5.40 -0.14
CA ALA A 171 -11.12 5.43 -1.32
C ALA A 171 -10.33 6.74 -1.35
N SER A 172 -9.03 6.66 -1.55
CA SER A 172 -8.18 7.84 -1.76
C SER A 172 -7.87 8.02 -3.23
N ILE A 173 -7.99 9.26 -3.68
CA ILE A 173 -7.53 9.72 -4.99
C ILE A 173 -6.27 10.54 -4.73
N GLU A 174 -5.13 10.08 -5.20
CA GLU A 174 -3.87 10.80 -5.00
C GLU A 174 -3.91 12.14 -5.74
N VAL A 175 -3.72 13.23 -4.97
CA VAL A 175 -3.95 14.62 -5.34
C VAL A 175 -5.36 14.85 -5.90
N GLY A 176 -6.36 14.61 -5.04
CA GLY A 176 -7.75 14.77 -5.46
C GLY A 176 -8.76 14.73 -4.34
N ALA A 177 -8.83 13.62 -3.62
CA ALA A 177 -9.88 13.46 -2.62
C ALA A 177 -9.65 12.23 -1.70
N ALA A 178 -10.22 12.30 -0.50
CA ALA A 178 -10.65 11.13 0.24
C ALA A 178 -12.17 10.99 0.12
N LEU A 179 -12.64 9.83 -0.25
CA LEU A 179 -14.05 9.53 -0.51
C LEU A 179 -14.54 8.47 0.45
N LYS A 180 -15.80 8.58 0.87
CA LYS A 180 -16.48 7.58 1.71
C LYS A 180 -17.81 7.19 1.09
N SER A 181 -18.06 5.89 0.97
CA SER A 181 -19.35 5.29 0.69
C SER A 181 -19.83 4.53 1.93
N ILE A 182 -21.14 4.45 2.17
CA ILE A 182 -21.76 3.62 3.21
C ILE A 182 -22.78 2.63 2.65
N ASP A 183 -22.84 2.49 1.34
CA ASP A 183 -23.85 1.72 0.61
C ASP A 183 -23.23 0.81 -0.47
N GLY A 184 -21.98 0.38 -0.27
CA GLY A 184 -21.28 -0.52 -1.17
C GLY A 184 -20.81 0.14 -2.47
N GLY A 185 -20.59 1.45 -2.45
CA GLY A 185 -20.13 2.21 -3.59
C GLY A 185 -21.25 2.71 -4.50
N LYS A 186 -22.52 2.66 -4.07
CA LYS A 186 -23.65 3.21 -4.85
C LYS A 186 -23.68 4.73 -4.83
N THR A 187 -23.28 5.31 -3.70
CA THR A 187 -23.10 6.76 -3.54
C THR A 187 -21.79 7.07 -2.80
N TRP A 188 -21.23 8.24 -3.07
CA TRP A 188 -19.98 8.69 -2.47
C TRP A 188 -20.11 10.11 -1.98
N ARG A 189 -19.47 10.39 -0.83
CA ARG A 189 -19.23 11.74 -0.37
C ARG A 189 -17.75 11.99 -0.22
N GLN A 190 -17.34 13.22 -0.50
CA GLN A 190 -15.98 13.65 -0.26
C GLN A 190 -15.81 14.04 1.20
N LEU A 191 -14.73 13.58 1.81
CA LEU A 191 -14.25 14.03 3.12
C LEU A 191 -13.43 15.32 2.94
N SER A 192 -13.27 16.09 3.99
CA SER A 192 -12.57 17.39 3.97
C SER A 192 -11.92 17.70 5.31
N GLY A 193 -11.04 18.72 5.35
CA GLY A 193 -10.33 19.13 6.57
C GLY A 193 -8.89 18.60 6.66
N PHE A 194 -8.31 18.19 5.53
CA PHE A 194 -6.95 17.69 5.41
C PHE A 194 -6.36 18.08 4.05
N ASP A 195 -5.09 17.73 3.82
CA ASP A 195 -4.42 17.88 2.53
C ASP A 195 -4.97 16.90 1.48
N ASP A 196 -5.16 17.35 0.25
CA ASP A 196 -5.77 16.56 -0.82
C ASP A 196 -4.83 15.54 -1.50
N ASP A 197 -3.54 15.54 -1.17
CA ASP A 197 -2.58 14.50 -1.58
C ASP A 197 -2.68 13.29 -0.65
N VAL A 198 -3.75 12.52 -0.80
CA VAL A 198 -4.11 11.43 0.11
C VAL A 198 -3.47 10.12 -0.32
N HIS A 199 -2.53 9.61 0.48
CA HIS A 199 -1.81 8.38 0.19
C HIS A 199 -2.54 7.13 0.65
N ARG A 200 -2.87 7.05 1.94
CA ARG A 200 -3.46 5.85 2.55
C ARG A 200 -4.38 6.22 3.71
N MET A 201 -5.50 5.53 3.80
CA MET A 201 -6.39 5.58 4.97
C MET A 201 -6.42 4.20 5.63
N MET A 202 -6.39 4.17 6.96
CA MET A 202 -6.41 2.94 7.75
C MET A 202 -7.45 2.99 8.86
N VAL A 203 -8.14 1.88 9.04
CA VAL A 203 -9.15 1.65 10.09
C VAL A 203 -8.87 0.30 10.72
N THR A 204 -9.08 0.15 12.02
CA THR A 204 -8.96 -1.15 12.71
C THR A 204 -10.24 -1.55 13.43
N ALA A 205 -10.49 -2.84 13.55
CA ALA A 205 -11.65 -3.39 14.26
C ALA A 205 -11.66 -3.02 15.75
N ALA A 206 -10.47 -2.89 16.37
CA ALA A 206 -10.36 -2.50 17.77
C ALA A 206 -10.86 -1.09 18.07
N ARG A 207 -10.86 -0.18 17.06
CA ARG A 207 -11.35 1.20 17.18
C ARG A 207 -11.86 1.71 15.83
N PRO A 208 -13.04 1.26 15.37
CA PRO A 208 -13.50 1.51 14.00
C PRO A 208 -13.89 2.96 13.70
N ASP A 209 -14.10 3.81 14.72
CA ASP A 209 -14.31 5.24 14.51
C ASP A 209 -13.01 6.03 14.35
N SER A 210 -11.86 5.41 14.69
CA SER A 210 -10.56 6.03 14.53
C SER A 210 -9.99 5.70 13.14
N VAL A 211 -9.88 6.73 12.29
CA VAL A 211 -9.29 6.63 10.95
C VAL A 211 -7.98 7.40 10.95
N PHE A 212 -6.90 6.76 10.53
CA PHE A 212 -5.63 7.44 10.28
C PHE A 212 -5.42 7.60 8.78
N MET A 213 -4.80 8.71 8.38
CA MET A 213 -4.55 9.03 6.99
C MET A 213 -3.15 9.62 6.82
N GLY A 214 -2.35 9.03 5.92
CA GLY A 214 -1.12 9.62 5.42
C GLY A 214 -1.41 10.49 4.21
N THR A 215 -0.77 11.66 4.16
CA THR A 215 -0.89 12.62 3.06
C THR A 215 0.48 13.14 2.63
N GLY A 216 0.55 13.93 1.57
CA GLY A 216 1.77 14.58 1.10
C GLY A 216 2.38 15.61 2.07
N ILE A 217 1.74 15.89 3.22
CA ILE A 217 2.23 16.86 4.21
C ILE A 217 2.18 16.34 5.66
N GLY A 218 1.92 15.06 5.87
CA GLY A 218 1.88 14.49 7.21
C GLY A 218 0.75 13.51 7.44
N VAL A 219 0.56 13.15 8.71
CA VAL A 219 -0.47 12.22 9.17
C VAL A 219 -1.63 12.98 9.79
N TYR A 220 -2.84 12.56 9.44
CA TYR A 220 -4.10 13.03 10.03
C TYR A 220 -4.81 11.89 10.74
N LYS A 221 -5.64 12.25 11.71
CA LYS A 221 -6.51 11.34 12.45
C LYS A 221 -7.92 11.89 12.55
N SER A 222 -8.89 11.02 12.36
CA SER A 222 -10.29 11.22 12.71
C SER A 222 -10.62 10.35 13.92
N GLY A 223 -11.49 10.84 14.80
CA GLY A 223 -12.08 10.07 15.91
C GLY A 223 -13.56 9.77 15.71
N ASP A 224 -14.12 10.13 14.56
CA ASP A 224 -15.55 10.09 14.23
C ASP A 224 -15.82 9.50 12.84
N ALA A 225 -15.02 8.50 12.46
CA ALA A 225 -15.12 7.77 11.19
C ALA A 225 -14.99 8.67 9.95
N GLY A 226 -14.18 9.72 10.03
CA GLY A 226 -13.83 10.61 8.92
C GLY A 226 -14.68 11.87 8.79
N GLU A 227 -15.48 12.23 9.82
CA GLU A 227 -16.28 13.47 9.79
C GLU A 227 -15.40 14.69 10.07
N THR A 228 -14.52 14.60 11.08
CA THR A 228 -13.57 15.65 11.42
C THR A 228 -12.15 15.10 11.51
N TRP A 229 -11.14 15.94 11.29
CA TRP A 229 -9.76 15.55 11.22
C TRP A 229 -8.85 16.47 12.02
N GLU A 230 -7.87 15.85 12.69
CA GLU A 230 -6.78 16.50 13.40
C GLU A 230 -5.48 16.17 12.66
N GLN A 231 -4.64 17.16 12.39
CA GLN A 231 -3.30 16.94 11.85
C GLN A 231 -2.35 16.59 12.99
N LEU A 232 -1.72 15.42 12.93
CA LEU A 232 -0.82 14.90 13.96
C LEU A 232 0.65 15.22 13.65
N THR A 233 1.03 15.22 12.37
CA THR A 233 2.37 15.61 11.92
C THR A 233 2.25 16.52 10.70
N ASP A 234 3.28 17.33 10.45
CA ASP A 234 3.36 18.24 9.34
C ASP A 234 4.72 18.16 8.63
N ARG A 235 4.99 19.07 7.70
CA ARG A 235 6.26 19.13 6.94
C ARG A 235 7.50 19.40 7.79
N SER A 236 7.37 19.75 9.07
CA SER A 236 8.48 19.91 9.99
C SER A 236 8.90 18.57 10.65
N ALA A 237 8.08 17.53 10.53
CA ALA A 237 8.42 16.20 11.02
C ALA A 237 9.57 15.58 10.21
N ARG A 238 10.35 14.71 10.84
CA ARG A 238 11.44 13.98 10.15
C ARG A 238 10.93 13.07 9.03
N ILE A 239 9.70 12.56 9.13
CA ILE A 239 8.97 11.94 8.01
C ILE A 239 7.90 12.95 7.59
N ALA A 240 8.24 13.82 6.65
CA ALA A 240 7.36 14.87 6.18
C ALA A 240 6.44 14.41 5.02
N TYR A 241 6.77 13.26 4.43
CA TYR A 241 6.01 12.63 3.33
C TYR A 241 5.71 11.17 3.64
N PRO A 242 4.74 10.88 4.53
CA PRO A 242 4.38 9.51 4.89
C PRO A 242 3.56 8.84 3.78
N ASP A 243 4.18 7.92 3.04
CA ASP A 243 3.48 7.10 2.05
C ASP A 243 2.66 5.99 2.70
N GLN A 244 3.12 5.50 3.87
CA GLN A 244 2.54 4.36 4.55
C GLN A 244 2.17 4.70 5.99
N VAL A 245 0.97 4.29 6.37
CA VAL A 245 0.48 4.32 7.76
C VAL A 245 -0.15 2.96 8.05
N ILE A 246 0.19 2.37 9.18
CA ILE A 246 -0.36 1.09 9.67
C ILE A 246 -0.81 1.27 11.12
N ILE A 247 -1.99 0.75 11.45
CA ILE A 247 -2.49 0.66 12.82
C ILE A 247 -2.32 -0.77 13.30
N HIS A 248 -1.80 -0.96 14.50
CA HIS A 248 -1.76 -2.29 15.13
C HIS A 248 -3.20 -2.78 15.37
N PRO A 249 -3.61 -3.97 14.87
CA PRO A 249 -5.02 -4.38 14.90
C PRO A 249 -5.58 -4.55 16.31
N GLU A 250 -4.76 -5.02 17.27
CA GLU A 250 -5.16 -5.24 18.65
C GLU A 250 -4.84 -4.07 19.59
N GLN A 251 -3.90 -3.18 19.20
CA GLN A 251 -3.42 -2.04 20.00
C GLN A 251 -3.65 -0.74 19.22
N PRO A 252 -4.87 -0.21 19.13
CA PRO A 252 -5.22 0.88 18.22
C PRO A 252 -4.54 2.23 18.55
N ASP A 253 -3.84 2.34 19.67
CA ASP A 253 -2.97 3.48 19.99
C ASP A 253 -1.56 3.31 19.43
N THR A 254 -1.19 2.10 18.99
CA THR A 254 0.08 1.82 18.32
C THR A 254 -0.09 2.00 16.80
N VAL A 255 0.61 2.98 16.25
CA VAL A 255 0.57 3.37 14.85
C VAL A 255 1.98 3.45 14.31
N PHE A 256 2.21 2.87 13.15
CA PHE A 256 3.47 2.97 12.42
C PHE A 256 3.29 3.86 11.21
N MET A 257 4.30 4.66 10.88
CA MET A 257 4.39 5.35 9.61
C MET A 257 5.76 5.11 8.96
N ALA A 258 5.78 5.06 7.64
CA ALA A 258 6.99 4.99 6.85
C ALA A 258 6.89 5.91 5.62
N GLY A 259 8.01 6.51 5.24
CA GLY A 259 8.05 7.44 4.14
C GLY A 259 9.30 8.30 4.12
N ALA A 260 9.32 9.27 3.22
CA ALA A 260 10.45 10.13 2.95
C ALA A 260 10.49 11.37 3.87
N ILE A 261 11.68 11.98 3.99
CA ILE A 261 11.85 13.25 4.70
C ILE A 261 11.26 14.44 3.93
N CYS A 262 10.99 14.29 2.64
CA CYS A 262 10.37 15.31 1.79
C CYS A 262 9.67 14.66 0.59
N GLY A 263 8.78 15.42 -0.06
CA GLY A 263 8.04 14.93 -1.22
C GLY A 263 8.92 14.72 -2.47
N PRO A 264 8.42 13.91 -3.44
CA PRO A 264 9.16 13.50 -4.64
C PRO A 264 9.72 14.64 -5.48
N GLY A 265 9.08 15.81 -5.47
CA GLY A 265 9.55 17.01 -6.15
C GLY A 265 10.96 17.46 -5.74
N SER A 266 11.36 17.17 -4.50
CA SER A 266 12.66 17.53 -3.93
C SER A 266 13.75 16.48 -4.18
N TRP A 267 13.39 15.23 -4.54
CA TRP A 267 14.35 14.11 -4.62
C TRP A 267 15.41 14.28 -5.71
N ARG A 268 15.07 15.00 -6.80
CA ARG A 268 16.05 15.29 -7.86
C ARG A 268 17.19 16.19 -7.37
N GLU A 269 16.90 17.09 -6.43
CA GLU A 269 17.88 17.99 -5.82
C GLU A 269 18.62 17.31 -4.68
N SER A 270 17.89 16.69 -3.74
CA SER A 270 18.44 15.99 -2.57
C SER A 270 19.25 14.75 -2.93
N LYS A 271 18.98 14.16 -4.12
CA LYS A 271 19.50 12.85 -4.56
C LYS A 271 19.15 11.70 -3.63
N THR A 272 18.10 11.88 -2.83
CA THR A 272 17.63 10.86 -1.86
C THR A 272 16.22 11.19 -1.38
N ALA A 273 15.45 10.15 -1.03
CA ALA A 273 14.23 10.26 -0.24
C ALA A 273 14.56 10.21 1.27
N ASP A 274 15.70 9.64 1.64
CA ASP A 274 16.16 9.40 3.01
C ASP A 274 15.06 8.87 3.93
N ALA A 275 14.40 7.82 3.45
CA ALA A 275 13.20 7.27 4.08
C ALA A 275 13.46 6.77 5.51
N ARG A 276 12.42 6.84 6.34
CA ARG A 276 12.44 6.44 7.74
C ARG A 276 11.17 5.68 8.12
N VAL A 277 11.25 5.00 9.25
CA VAL A 277 10.13 4.39 9.94
C VAL A 277 9.97 5.04 11.30
N ALA A 278 8.73 5.28 11.72
CA ALA A 278 8.43 5.77 13.05
C ALA A 278 7.22 5.04 13.64
N ARG A 279 7.14 5.01 14.96
CA ARG A 279 6.04 4.45 15.74
C ARG A 279 5.49 5.46 16.71
N SER A 280 4.19 5.49 16.86
CA SER A 280 3.48 6.11 17.98
C SER A 280 2.87 5.02 18.86
N ARG A 281 2.86 5.21 20.18
CA ARG A 281 2.16 4.34 21.14
C ARG A 281 1.02 5.09 21.85
N ASP A 282 0.71 6.30 21.42
CA ASP A 282 -0.28 7.20 22.03
C ASP A 282 -1.25 7.79 21.00
N ALA A 283 -1.58 6.97 19.98
CA ALA A 283 -2.49 7.31 18.89
C ALA A 283 -2.05 8.53 18.06
N GLY A 284 -0.74 8.67 17.84
CA GLY A 284 -0.14 9.68 16.97
C GLY A 284 0.23 10.99 17.64
N LYS A 285 0.09 11.12 18.97
CA LYS A 285 0.45 12.35 19.71
C LYS A 285 1.95 12.55 19.80
N SER A 286 2.71 11.46 19.93
CA SER A 286 4.17 11.47 19.88
C SER A 286 4.70 10.35 18.99
N TRP A 287 5.90 10.55 18.44
CA TRP A 287 6.51 9.61 17.50
C TRP A 287 7.97 9.34 17.87
N GLU A 288 8.33 8.08 17.88
CA GLU A 288 9.72 7.60 18.01
C GLU A 288 10.20 7.07 16.65
N TYR A 289 11.43 7.41 16.27
CA TYR A 289 12.03 6.93 15.03
C TYR A 289 12.73 5.60 15.28
N LEU A 290 12.46 4.64 14.40
CA LEU A 290 12.87 3.25 14.55
C LEU A 290 14.13 2.98 13.72
N ASP A 291 15.24 3.60 14.09
CA ASP A 291 16.48 3.57 13.33
C ASP A 291 17.37 2.34 13.66
N GLY A 292 17.01 1.50 14.63
CA GLY A 292 17.82 0.39 15.14
C GLY A 292 18.13 -0.66 14.07
N GLY A 293 19.35 -0.68 13.53
CA GLY A 293 19.77 -1.62 12.48
C GLY A 293 19.39 -1.25 11.06
N LEU A 294 18.57 -0.22 10.83
CA LEU A 294 18.41 0.37 9.51
C LEU A 294 19.68 1.10 9.08
N PRO A 295 19.96 1.18 7.77
CA PRO A 295 21.03 2.05 7.26
C PRO A 295 20.84 3.48 7.78
N SER A 296 21.95 4.14 8.16
CA SER A 296 21.94 5.55 8.58
C SER A 296 21.35 6.47 7.52
N HIS A 297 21.34 6.01 6.25
CA HIS A 297 20.80 6.69 5.10
C HIS A 297 20.13 5.66 4.18
N ILE A 298 18.84 5.81 3.94
CA ILE A 298 18.07 5.01 2.97
C ILE A 298 17.84 5.89 1.75
N HIS A 299 18.51 5.57 0.63
CA HIS A 299 18.45 6.37 -0.59
C HIS A 299 17.04 6.47 -1.16
N GLY A 300 16.36 5.34 -1.30
CA GLY A 300 14.99 5.25 -1.82
C GLY A 300 13.91 5.64 -0.81
N ASN A 301 12.67 5.71 -1.26
CA ASN A 301 11.50 5.84 -0.40
C ASN A 301 11.01 4.46 0.06
N ILE A 302 10.40 4.37 1.24
CA ILE A 302 9.68 3.18 1.69
C ILE A 302 8.23 3.30 1.23
N GLU A 303 7.88 2.56 0.17
CA GLU A 303 6.53 2.55 -0.40
C GLU A 303 5.81 1.21 -0.17
N GLY A 304 6.53 0.13 0.11
CA GLY A 304 5.96 -1.13 0.60
C GLY A 304 6.11 -1.23 2.11
N PHE A 305 5.01 -1.42 2.83
CA PHE A 305 5.05 -1.56 4.28
C PHE A 305 3.98 -2.55 4.74
N THR A 306 4.41 -3.63 5.38
CA THR A 306 3.52 -4.74 5.75
C THR A 306 3.75 -5.13 7.20
N PHE A 307 2.67 -5.33 7.93
CA PHE A 307 2.65 -5.77 9.31
C PHE A 307 1.95 -7.12 9.44
N ALA A 308 2.66 -8.12 9.90
CA ALA A 308 2.09 -9.40 10.30
C ALA A 308 2.06 -9.48 11.83
N VAL A 309 0.94 -9.89 12.40
CA VAL A 309 0.77 -10.01 13.84
C VAL A 309 0.11 -11.34 14.18
N TRP A 310 0.59 -11.98 15.25
CA TRP A 310 0.07 -13.24 15.79
C TRP A 310 0.14 -13.22 17.33
N PRO A 311 -0.56 -14.13 18.02
CA PRO A 311 -0.45 -14.22 19.47
C PRO A 311 1.01 -14.41 19.93
N GLY A 312 1.57 -13.38 20.54
CA GLY A 312 2.94 -13.39 21.09
C GLY A 312 4.03 -12.84 20.17
N GLY A 313 3.69 -12.20 19.04
CA GLY A 313 4.70 -11.55 18.21
C GLY A 313 4.20 -10.82 17.00
N SER A 314 5.13 -10.13 16.35
CA SER A 314 4.84 -9.41 15.10
C SER A 314 6.06 -9.37 14.18
N GLN A 315 5.83 -9.02 12.93
CA GLN A 315 6.84 -8.73 11.93
C GLN A 315 6.44 -7.49 11.15
N LEU A 316 7.36 -6.55 11.01
CA LEU A 316 7.25 -5.42 10.10
C LEU A 316 8.19 -5.63 8.92
N PHE A 317 7.68 -5.53 7.71
CA PHE A 317 8.46 -5.57 6.48
C PHE A 317 8.39 -4.20 5.81
N ALA A 318 9.54 -3.65 5.42
CA ALA A 318 9.64 -2.38 4.72
C ALA A 318 10.39 -2.57 3.39
N GLY A 319 9.73 -2.24 2.28
CA GLY A 319 10.27 -2.35 0.92
C GLY A 319 10.49 -0.98 0.31
N THR A 320 11.65 -0.79 -0.30
CA THR A 320 12.07 0.51 -0.83
C THR A 320 11.94 0.60 -2.36
N THR A 321 11.91 1.83 -2.86
CA THR A 321 11.99 2.10 -4.31
C THR A 321 13.33 1.68 -4.93
N ASP A 322 14.36 1.39 -4.12
CA ASP A 322 15.62 0.79 -4.57
C ASP A 322 15.57 -0.73 -4.66
N GLY A 323 14.50 -1.34 -4.09
CA GLY A 323 14.32 -2.78 -4.05
C GLY A 323 14.99 -3.46 -2.86
N ASP A 324 15.36 -2.71 -1.83
CA ASP A 324 15.81 -3.27 -0.56
C ASP A 324 14.60 -3.60 0.31
N VAL A 325 14.69 -4.72 1.03
CA VAL A 325 13.65 -5.16 1.96
C VAL A 325 14.24 -5.34 3.34
N PHE A 326 13.65 -4.67 4.31
CA PHE A 326 14.00 -4.72 5.72
C PHE A 326 12.92 -5.49 6.50
N LEU A 327 13.32 -6.16 7.56
CA LEU A 327 12.48 -6.90 8.50
C LEU A 327 12.80 -6.50 9.93
N SER A 328 11.78 -6.25 10.71
CA SER A 328 11.81 -6.20 12.16
C SER A 328 10.88 -7.28 12.73
N GLU A 329 11.33 -7.94 13.83
CA GLU A 329 10.55 -8.96 14.55
C GLU A 329 10.25 -8.54 16.02
N ASP A 330 10.35 -7.24 16.29
CA ASP A 330 10.21 -6.63 17.61
C ASP A 330 9.55 -5.24 17.55
N GLU A 331 8.54 -5.11 16.68
CA GLU A 331 7.78 -3.87 16.45
C GLU A 331 8.65 -2.67 16.05
N GLY A 332 9.75 -2.92 15.33
CA GLY A 332 10.61 -1.88 14.78
C GLY A 332 11.79 -1.49 15.66
N GLU A 333 12.00 -2.11 16.84
CA GLU A 333 13.16 -1.80 17.69
C GLU A 333 14.47 -2.15 16.98
N THR A 334 14.50 -3.33 16.32
CA THR A 334 15.66 -3.73 15.53
C THR A 334 15.26 -4.18 14.13
N TRP A 335 16.11 -3.87 13.15
CA TRP A 335 15.89 -4.18 11.74
C TRP A 335 17.05 -4.96 11.16
N SER A 336 16.74 -5.86 10.25
CA SER A 336 17.71 -6.58 9.43
C SER A 336 17.36 -6.42 7.94
N THR A 337 18.37 -6.33 7.09
CA THR A 337 18.19 -6.37 5.64
C THR A 337 18.02 -7.82 5.21
N ILE A 338 16.86 -8.16 4.65
CA ILE A 338 16.54 -9.55 4.21
C ILE A 338 16.69 -9.75 2.71
N ALA A 339 16.66 -8.68 1.92
CA ALA A 339 16.95 -8.71 0.49
C ALA A 339 17.41 -7.33 0.01
N GLN A 340 18.17 -7.31 -1.09
CA GLN A 340 18.64 -6.08 -1.71
C GLN A 340 18.45 -6.12 -3.21
N ARG A 341 18.05 -4.98 -3.78
CA ARG A 341 17.93 -4.78 -5.24
C ARG A 341 17.08 -5.85 -5.94
N ILE A 342 16.01 -6.29 -5.29
CA ILE A 342 15.12 -7.31 -5.88
C ILE A 342 14.24 -6.78 -7.00
N GLY A 343 14.16 -5.49 -7.18
CA GLY A 343 13.29 -4.70 -8.04
C GLY A 343 12.59 -3.64 -7.20
N ALA A 344 12.39 -2.42 -7.74
CA ALA A 344 11.78 -1.33 -7.01
C ALA A 344 10.39 -1.70 -6.46
N VAL A 345 10.18 -1.57 -5.17
CA VAL A 345 8.84 -1.63 -4.56
C VAL A 345 8.27 -0.22 -4.66
N SER A 346 7.53 0.05 -5.75
CA SER A 346 7.16 1.41 -6.11
C SER A 346 5.82 1.49 -6.84
N LYS A 347 5.14 2.62 -6.64
CA LYS A 347 3.99 3.03 -7.44
C LYS A 347 4.46 3.75 -8.71
N GLY A 348 3.78 3.54 -9.81
CA GLY A 348 3.96 4.28 -11.05
C GLY A 348 5.43 4.60 -11.36
N GLY A 349 5.73 5.87 -11.51
CA GLY A 349 7.07 6.36 -11.88
C GLY A 349 7.96 6.85 -10.73
N HIS A 350 7.60 6.64 -9.46
CA HIS A 350 8.38 7.19 -8.34
C HIS A 350 9.82 6.69 -8.31
N TYR A 351 10.05 5.39 -8.55
CA TYR A 351 11.39 4.81 -8.55
C TYR A 351 12.33 5.42 -9.62
N VAL A 352 11.78 5.95 -10.72
CA VAL A 352 12.60 6.63 -11.75
C VAL A 352 12.96 8.06 -11.39
N MET A 353 12.37 8.62 -10.33
CA MET A 353 12.73 9.94 -9.81
C MET A 353 14.04 9.92 -9.01
N LEU A 354 14.39 8.75 -8.47
CA LEU A 354 15.64 8.47 -7.75
C LEU A 354 16.32 7.22 -8.34
N PRO A 355 16.83 7.26 -9.58
CA PRO A 355 17.49 6.10 -10.16
C PRO A 355 18.78 5.78 -9.41
N LEU A 356 19.00 4.50 -9.10
CA LEU A 356 20.28 4.04 -8.58
C LEU A 356 21.38 4.32 -9.61
N GLU A 357 22.54 4.80 -9.14
CA GLU A 357 23.71 4.98 -10.00
C GLU A 357 24.06 3.65 -10.70
N GLY A 358 24.14 3.68 -12.02
CA GLY A 358 24.37 2.48 -12.84
C GLY A 358 23.12 1.75 -13.35
N ALA A 359 21.91 2.10 -12.87
CA ALA A 359 20.65 1.44 -13.32
C ALA A 359 20.19 1.92 -14.72
N LEU A 360 20.67 3.05 -15.22
CA LEU A 360 20.24 3.63 -16.50
C LEU A 360 20.82 2.94 -17.74
N ALA A 361 21.70 1.95 -17.60
CA ALA A 361 22.33 1.27 -18.73
C ALA A 361 21.48 0.18 -19.41
N GLY A 362 20.27 -0.10 -18.90
CA GLY A 362 19.42 -1.22 -19.38
C GLY A 362 17.93 -0.95 -19.56
N ALA A 363 17.44 0.23 -19.20
CA ALA A 363 16.03 0.56 -19.36
C ALA A 363 15.84 1.55 -20.52
N SER A 364 15.61 1.05 -21.72
CA SER A 364 14.91 1.83 -22.75
C SER A 364 13.50 2.10 -22.21
N ALA A 365 13.18 3.38 -22.01
CA ALA A 365 11.84 3.83 -21.67
C ALA A 365 10.83 3.35 -22.73
N PRO A 366 9.59 3.03 -22.30
CA PRO A 366 8.51 2.69 -23.21
C PRO A 366 8.09 3.85 -24.09
#